data_7abb7023d02356a91c17a0709c46fcee
#
_entry.id   7abb7023d02356a91c17a0709c46fcee
#
_cell.length_a   1.000
_cell.length_b   1.000
_cell.length_c   1.000
_cell.angle_alpha   90.00
_cell.angle_beta   90.00
_cell.angle_gamma   90.00
#
_symmetry.space_group_name_H-M   'P 1'
#
loop_
_entity.id
_entity.type
_entity.pdbx_description
1 polymer ?
#
loop_
_entity_poly.entity_id
_entity_poly.type
_entity_poly.pdbx_seq_one_letter_code
_entity_poly.pdbx_strand_id
1 'polypeptide(L)'
;LLLVGHGNVPLGSGLSSSSALTCCSALSFLTIMKIPVDKVKLAAQVAKSEATVAVEGGGMDQAVSLNAVRGQVSVINFNPLRFNQIKLPDGVVVAVFSSLKDSKKATGDCNFYNTRVAECRAGCALLLKKAGKWDNKVHMCLDVQQLLGKRSPSGMLAEVDGLPEKLTLQQLQVELGFESLHEMLQKLFSTQSGGVLIENAAESTQLTINSRLRHVYSEGFRAQMFERVLQTQSGDEEDRLATLSKIEELMNDSHTSCDIDYECSCKELNEVVAEAKKCGCFCARLTGAGMGGFAVGLVHAQEAHTFFEKMKGYYVRKGVKNVEEVLFLTEAGEGASEIVL
;
A
#
# COMPACT_ATOMS: atom_id res chain seq x y z
N LEU A 1 15.22 -30.88 -13.52
CA LEU A 1 14.90 -30.21 -12.25
C LEU A 1 13.39 -30.23 -12.04
N LEU A 2 12.91 -30.74 -10.92
CA LEU A 2 11.50 -30.68 -10.52
C LEU A 2 11.38 -29.73 -9.32
N LEU A 3 10.55 -28.69 -9.46
CA LEU A 3 10.19 -27.79 -8.37
C LEU A 3 8.73 -28.06 -8.00
N VAL A 4 8.44 -28.26 -6.73
CA VAL A 4 7.08 -28.41 -6.20
C VAL A 4 6.83 -27.22 -5.27
N GLY A 5 5.83 -26.40 -5.61
CA GLY A 5 5.41 -25.25 -4.82
C GLY A 5 4.13 -25.55 -4.06
N HIS A 6 4.06 -25.14 -2.81
CA HIS A 6 2.84 -25.14 -1.99
C HIS A 6 2.73 -23.77 -1.29
N GLY A 7 1.51 -23.27 -1.14
CA GLY A 7 1.25 -21.99 -0.46
C GLY A 7 -0.13 -21.96 0.18
N ASN A 8 -0.25 -21.26 1.29
CA ASN A 8 -1.50 -21.05 2.03
C ASN A 8 -1.95 -19.58 2.06
N VAL A 9 -1.24 -18.68 1.35
CA VAL A 9 -1.70 -17.31 1.19
C VAL A 9 -2.92 -17.29 0.28
N PRO A 10 -4.10 -16.82 0.73
CA PRO A 10 -5.33 -16.89 -0.04
C PRO A 10 -5.20 -16.16 -1.38
N LEU A 11 -5.61 -16.79 -2.48
CA LEU A 11 -5.59 -16.21 -3.81
C LEU A 11 -6.64 -15.09 -3.95
N GLY A 12 -6.31 -14.01 -4.64
CA GLY A 12 -7.24 -12.88 -4.86
C GLY A 12 -7.58 -12.08 -3.60
N SER A 13 -6.92 -12.37 -2.49
CA SER A 13 -7.21 -11.77 -1.17
C SER A 13 -6.65 -10.36 -0.97
N GLY A 14 -5.75 -9.90 -1.83
CA GLY A 14 -4.98 -8.67 -1.57
C GLY A 14 -3.82 -8.86 -0.58
N LEU A 15 -3.53 -10.10 -0.15
CA LEU A 15 -2.40 -10.45 0.72
C LEU A 15 -1.16 -10.89 -0.07
N SER A 16 -1.07 -10.49 -1.33
CA SER A 16 0.13 -10.62 -2.17
C SER A 16 0.63 -12.05 -2.39
N SER A 17 -0.31 -12.99 -2.64
CA SER A 17 0.04 -14.39 -2.95
C SER A 17 0.93 -14.52 -4.20
N SER A 18 0.79 -13.63 -5.19
CA SER A 18 1.66 -13.58 -6.38
C SER A 18 3.10 -13.25 -6.00
N SER A 19 3.29 -12.20 -5.20
CA SER A 19 4.63 -11.79 -4.75
C SER A 19 5.28 -12.84 -3.85
N ALA A 20 4.50 -13.55 -3.02
CA ALA A 20 5.01 -14.67 -2.24
C ALA A 20 5.52 -15.81 -3.15
N LEU A 21 4.74 -16.16 -4.19
CA LEU A 21 5.11 -17.20 -5.14
C LEU A 21 6.33 -16.81 -5.98
N THR A 22 6.37 -15.58 -6.52
CA THR A 22 7.48 -15.12 -7.36
C THR A 22 8.77 -14.96 -6.57
N CYS A 23 8.72 -14.44 -5.34
CA CYS A 23 9.87 -14.35 -4.45
C CYS A 23 10.41 -15.73 -4.07
N CYS A 24 9.53 -16.66 -3.69
CA CYS A 24 9.91 -18.04 -3.35
C CYS A 24 10.54 -18.75 -4.55
N SER A 25 9.94 -18.64 -5.74
CA SER A 25 10.45 -19.26 -6.96
C SER A 25 11.81 -18.70 -7.36
N ALA A 26 11.99 -17.39 -7.32
CA ALA A 26 13.25 -16.73 -7.66
C ALA A 26 14.36 -17.12 -6.67
N LEU A 27 14.08 -17.09 -5.36
CA LEU A 27 15.04 -17.49 -4.34
C LEU A 27 15.43 -18.95 -4.50
N SER A 28 14.46 -19.86 -4.66
CA SER A 28 14.71 -21.29 -4.86
C SER A 28 15.60 -21.57 -6.08
N PHE A 29 15.31 -20.90 -7.20
CA PHE A 29 16.11 -21.04 -8.41
C PHE A 29 17.57 -20.62 -8.19
N LEU A 30 17.79 -19.44 -7.59
CA LEU A 30 19.15 -18.93 -7.32
C LEU A 30 19.89 -19.81 -6.34
N THR A 31 19.22 -20.32 -5.29
CA THR A 31 19.81 -21.26 -4.31
C THR A 31 20.25 -22.56 -4.99
N ILE A 32 19.39 -23.17 -5.83
CA ILE A 32 19.72 -24.40 -6.55
C ILE A 32 20.91 -24.19 -7.50
N MET A 33 20.96 -23.04 -8.14
CA MET A 33 22.07 -22.67 -9.02
C MET A 33 23.34 -22.25 -8.26
N LYS A 34 23.30 -22.23 -6.93
CA LYS A 34 24.39 -21.78 -6.04
C LYS A 34 24.88 -20.36 -6.34
N ILE A 35 23.95 -19.50 -6.76
CA ILE A 35 24.20 -18.08 -7.01
C ILE A 35 24.02 -17.32 -5.70
N PRO A 36 25.01 -16.54 -5.23
CA PRO A 36 24.85 -15.71 -4.04
C PRO A 36 23.68 -14.73 -4.15
N VAL A 37 22.83 -14.67 -3.13
CA VAL A 37 21.61 -13.88 -3.15
C VAL A 37 21.75 -12.64 -2.28
N ASP A 38 21.63 -11.48 -2.90
CA ASP A 38 21.33 -10.21 -2.23
C ASP A 38 19.81 -10.02 -2.26
N LYS A 39 19.13 -10.28 -1.13
CA LYS A 39 17.67 -10.25 -1.03
C LYS A 39 17.07 -8.87 -1.32
N VAL A 40 17.80 -7.78 -1.05
CA VAL A 40 17.33 -6.41 -1.35
C VAL A 40 17.29 -6.19 -2.85
N LYS A 41 18.37 -6.57 -3.56
CA LYS A 41 18.41 -6.51 -5.02
C LYS A 41 17.39 -7.45 -5.66
N LEU A 42 17.27 -8.67 -5.12
CA LEU A 42 16.28 -9.63 -5.61
C LEU A 42 14.85 -9.08 -5.48
N ALA A 43 14.50 -8.46 -4.36
CA ALA A 43 13.18 -7.84 -4.17
C ALA A 43 12.87 -6.80 -5.26
N ALA A 44 13.83 -5.93 -5.55
CA ALA A 44 13.68 -4.91 -6.59
C ALA A 44 13.53 -5.52 -8.00
N GLN A 45 14.27 -6.60 -8.30
CA GLN A 45 14.19 -7.31 -9.57
C GLN A 45 12.85 -8.05 -9.74
N VAL A 46 12.40 -8.75 -8.70
CA VAL A 46 11.11 -9.46 -8.71
C VAL A 46 9.95 -8.48 -8.87
N ALA A 47 9.95 -7.37 -8.13
CA ALA A 47 8.94 -6.32 -8.26
C ALA A 47 8.87 -5.77 -9.71
N LYS A 48 10.03 -5.51 -10.31
CA LYS A 48 10.12 -5.04 -11.70
C LYS A 48 9.64 -6.10 -12.71
N SER A 49 9.88 -7.38 -12.43
CA SER A 49 9.40 -8.50 -13.27
C SER A 49 7.88 -8.65 -13.18
N GLU A 50 7.27 -8.52 -12.01
CA GLU A 50 5.81 -8.57 -11.86
C GLU A 50 5.11 -7.40 -12.58
N ALA A 51 5.72 -6.22 -12.64
CA ALA A 51 5.18 -5.07 -13.35
C ALA A 51 5.01 -5.30 -14.87
N THR A 52 5.70 -6.29 -15.45
CA THR A 52 5.55 -6.63 -16.89
C THR A 52 4.31 -7.43 -17.23
N VAL A 53 3.69 -8.10 -16.24
CA VAL A 53 2.52 -8.98 -16.42
C VAL A 53 1.30 -8.56 -15.61
N ALA A 54 1.45 -7.57 -14.71
CA ALA A 54 0.42 -7.11 -13.82
C ALA A 54 0.42 -5.58 -13.70
N VAL A 55 -0.25 -5.07 -12.69
CA VAL A 55 -0.32 -3.64 -12.35
C VAL A 55 1.04 -3.14 -11.85
N GLU A 56 1.42 -1.91 -12.16
CA GLU A 56 2.62 -1.25 -11.60
C GLU A 56 2.49 -1.15 -10.06
N GLY A 57 3.09 -2.11 -9.35
CA GLY A 57 3.15 -2.13 -7.89
C GLY A 57 4.41 -1.45 -7.36
N GLY A 58 4.35 -0.91 -6.13
CA GLY A 58 5.49 -0.23 -5.48
C GLY A 58 6.62 -1.16 -5.02
N GLY A 59 6.44 -2.49 -5.11
CA GLY A 59 7.46 -3.47 -4.67
C GLY A 59 7.50 -3.73 -3.16
N MET A 60 6.54 -3.23 -2.40
CA MET A 60 6.45 -3.43 -0.95
C MET A 60 6.35 -4.91 -0.59
N ASP A 61 5.50 -5.64 -1.28
CA ASP A 61 5.18 -7.04 -0.99
C ASP A 61 6.42 -7.93 -1.19
N GLN A 62 7.15 -7.74 -2.29
CA GLN A 62 8.40 -8.46 -2.57
C GLN A 62 9.49 -8.09 -1.57
N ALA A 63 9.55 -6.81 -1.21
CA ALA A 63 10.51 -6.29 -0.25
C ALA A 63 10.34 -6.98 1.11
N VAL A 64 9.11 -7.03 1.64
CA VAL A 64 8.79 -7.67 2.93
C VAL A 64 8.94 -9.19 2.83
N SER A 65 8.42 -9.84 1.77
CA SER A 65 8.53 -11.30 1.60
C SER A 65 9.95 -11.82 1.67
N LEU A 66 10.93 -11.04 1.21
CA LEU A 66 12.34 -11.45 1.21
C LEU A 66 13.12 -10.98 2.44
N ASN A 67 12.79 -9.81 3.01
CA ASN A 67 13.67 -9.13 3.97
C ASN A 67 13.06 -8.90 5.36
N ALA A 68 11.83 -9.35 5.64
CA ALA A 68 11.23 -9.20 6.96
C ALA A 68 12.06 -9.86 8.07
N VAL A 69 12.03 -9.30 9.25
CA VAL A 69 12.69 -9.81 10.45
C VAL A 69 11.60 -10.18 11.47
N ARG A 70 11.71 -11.39 12.03
CA ARG A 70 10.75 -11.90 13.00
C ARG A 70 10.59 -10.95 14.18
N GLY A 71 9.35 -10.68 14.56
CA GLY A 71 8.99 -9.79 15.67
C GLY A 71 9.17 -8.30 15.39
N GLN A 72 9.44 -7.91 14.13
CA GLN A 72 9.64 -6.51 13.76
C GLN A 72 8.78 -6.10 12.57
N VAL A 73 8.30 -4.88 12.57
CA VAL A 73 7.66 -4.26 11.40
C VAL A 73 8.71 -3.58 10.54
N SER A 74 8.55 -3.67 9.22
CA SER A 74 9.48 -3.08 8.27
C SER A 74 8.96 -1.74 7.79
N VAL A 75 9.67 -0.66 8.06
CA VAL A 75 9.49 0.62 7.39
C VAL A 75 10.35 0.62 6.13
N ILE A 76 9.71 0.77 4.97
CA ILE A 76 10.35 0.61 3.68
C ILE A 76 10.48 1.95 2.97
N ASN A 77 11.71 2.31 2.61
CA ASN A 77 12.02 3.42 1.73
C ASN A 77 12.43 2.86 0.36
N PHE A 78 11.81 3.35 -0.72
CA PHE A 78 11.99 2.75 -2.06
C PHE A 78 13.08 3.39 -2.92
N ASN A 79 13.51 4.60 -2.65
CA ASN A 79 14.51 5.32 -3.45
C ASN A 79 15.66 5.85 -2.59
N PRO A 80 16.76 5.09 -2.40
CA PRO A 80 16.96 3.67 -2.72
C PRO A 80 16.20 2.75 -1.76
N LEU A 81 15.97 1.49 -2.17
CA LEU A 81 15.32 0.51 -1.31
C LEU A 81 16.11 0.27 -0.02
N ARG A 82 15.52 0.61 1.10
CA ARG A 82 16.09 0.45 2.45
C ARG A 82 15.01 0.00 3.41
N PHE A 83 15.43 -0.73 4.43
CA PHE A 83 14.56 -1.23 5.49
C PHE A 83 15.00 -0.66 6.84
N ASN A 84 14.05 -0.19 7.59
CA ASN A 84 14.21 0.07 9.03
C ASN A 84 13.29 -0.90 9.77
N GLN A 85 13.90 -1.79 10.56
CA GLN A 85 13.18 -2.83 11.30
C GLN A 85 12.95 -2.36 12.73
N ILE A 86 11.70 -2.28 13.15
CA ILE A 86 11.30 -1.71 14.44
C ILE A 86 10.32 -2.65 15.13
N LYS A 87 10.43 -2.83 16.44
CA LYS A 87 9.47 -3.61 17.21
C LYS A 87 8.17 -2.85 17.43
N LEU A 88 7.04 -3.55 17.34
CA LEU A 88 5.79 -3.06 17.90
C LEU A 88 5.88 -3.05 19.43
N PRO A 89 5.08 -2.22 20.13
CA PRO A 89 4.97 -2.28 21.58
C PRO A 89 4.58 -3.69 22.06
N ASP A 90 5.13 -4.10 23.17
CA ASP A 90 4.79 -5.40 23.76
C ASP A 90 3.29 -5.50 24.08
N GLY A 91 2.75 -6.71 24.02
CA GLY A 91 1.34 -6.96 24.30
C GLY A 91 0.37 -6.55 23.17
N VAL A 92 0.85 -6.41 21.94
CA VAL A 92 0.04 -6.17 20.74
C VAL A 92 0.10 -7.35 19.80
N VAL A 93 -1.05 -7.73 19.25
CA VAL A 93 -1.23 -8.80 18.25
C VAL A 93 -1.83 -8.20 16.99
N VAL A 94 -1.36 -8.63 15.85
CA VAL A 94 -1.91 -8.23 14.55
C VAL A 94 -3.09 -9.14 14.19
N ALA A 95 -4.24 -8.53 13.92
CA ALA A 95 -5.42 -9.21 13.41
C ALA A 95 -5.53 -8.96 11.90
N VAL A 96 -5.83 -10.00 11.14
CA VAL A 96 -6.04 -9.96 9.70
C VAL A 96 -7.43 -10.52 9.41
N PHE A 97 -8.26 -9.77 8.70
CA PHE A 97 -9.67 -10.12 8.51
C PHE A 97 -10.19 -9.67 7.14
N SER A 98 -10.97 -10.56 6.51
CA SER A 98 -11.46 -10.39 5.15
C SER A 98 -12.72 -9.53 5.08
N SER A 99 -12.82 -8.70 4.06
CA SER A 99 -14.07 -8.01 3.68
C SER A 99 -15.11 -8.94 3.03
N LEU A 100 -14.75 -10.18 2.73
CA LEU A 100 -15.51 -11.14 1.92
C LEU A 100 -15.77 -10.68 0.47
N LYS A 101 -15.08 -9.65 0.03
CA LYS A 101 -15.09 -9.18 -1.35
C LYS A 101 -13.70 -9.36 -1.95
N ASP A 102 -13.61 -9.98 -3.11
CA ASP A 102 -12.34 -10.19 -3.79
C ASP A 102 -11.67 -8.86 -4.14
N SER A 103 -10.37 -8.77 -3.87
CA SER A 103 -9.55 -7.66 -4.35
C SER A 103 -9.17 -7.93 -5.82
N LYS A 104 -9.96 -7.37 -6.75
CA LYS A 104 -9.80 -7.63 -8.20
C LYS A 104 -8.64 -6.83 -8.80
N LYS A 105 -7.40 -7.05 -8.35
CA LYS A 105 -6.23 -6.44 -8.97
C LYS A 105 -6.00 -6.87 -10.43
N ALA A 106 -6.37 -8.09 -10.79
CA ALA A 106 -5.96 -8.70 -12.06
C ALA A 106 -7.09 -8.98 -13.06
N THR A 107 -8.38 -8.87 -12.72
CA THR A 107 -9.44 -9.47 -13.54
C THR A 107 -10.59 -8.55 -13.95
N GLY A 108 -10.58 -7.25 -13.62
CA GLY A 108 -11.75 -6.45 -14.00
C GLY A 108 -11.62 -4.93 -13.90
N ASP A 109 -10.98 -4.40 -12.87
CA ASP A 109 -10.89 -2.97 -12.63
C ASP A 109 -9.44 -2.46 -12.56
N CYS A 110 -8.55 -2.97 -13.42
CA CYS A 110 -7.23 -2.37 -13.65
C CYS A 110 -7.35 -0.87 -13.94
N ASN A 111 -8.43 -0.46 -14.60
CA ASN A 111 -8.73 0.95 -14.89
C ASN A 111 -8.83 1.79 -13.63
N PHE A 112 -9.41 1.27 -12.52
CA PHE A 112 -9.55 2.04 -11.29
C PHE A 112 -8.19 2.33 -10.65
N TYR A 113 -7.35 1.30 -10.50
CA TYR A 113 -6.00 1.45 -9.96
C TYR A 113 -5.14 2.36 -10.84
N ASN A 114 -5.18 2.12 -12.15
CA ASN A 114 -4.44 2.93 -13.12
C ASN A 114 -4.90 4.39 -13.11
N THR A 115 -6.19 4.65 -12.91
CA THR A 115 -6.72 6.01 -12.76
C THR A 115 -6.09 6.70 -11.54
N ARG A 116 -5.93 6.03 -10.39
CA ARG A 116 -5.28 6.62 -9.21
C ARG A 116 -3.82 7.00 -9.50
N VAL A 117 -3.09 6.13 -10.22
CA VAL A 117 -1.71 6.44 -10.63
C VAL A 117 -1.69 7.65 -11.57
N ALA A 118 -2.60 7.71 -12.55
CA ALA A 118 -2.70 8.82 -13.48
C ALA A 118 -3.06 10.15 -12.78
N GLU A 119 -4.02 10.12 -11.84
CA GLU A 119 -4.41 11.28 -11.03
C GLU A 119 -3.21 11.83 -10.24
N CYS A 120 -2.42 10.97 -9.60
CA CYS A 120 -1.19 11.37 -8.91
C CYS A 120 -0.15 11.97 -9.87
N ARG A 121 0.08 11.35 -11.04
CA ARG A 121 1.02 11.88 -12.05
C ARG A 121 0.58 13.24 -12.57
N ALA A 122 -0.71 13.41 -12.87
CA ALA A 122 -1.29 14.69 -13.26
C ALA A 122 -1.07 15.78 -12.20
N GLY A 123 -1.35 15.46 -10.93
CA GLY A 123 -1.13 16.39 -9.83
C GLY A 123 0.33 16.76 -9.64
N CYS A 124 1.26 15.80 -9.77
CA CYS A 124 2.70 16.06 -9.77
C CYS A 124 3.12 17.04 -10.88
N ALA A 125 2.62 16.82 -12.10
CA ALA A 125 2.90 17.72 -13.22
C ALA A 125 2.38 19.14 -12.97
N LEU A 126 1.17 19.27 -12.43
CA LEU A 126 0.59 20.57 -12.07
C LEU A 126 1.37 21.29 -10.98
N LEU A 127 1.84 20.60 -9.94
CA LEU A 127 2.70 21.18 -8.91
C LEU A 127 4.01 21.74 -9.50
N LEU A 128 4.64 20.97 -10.40
CA LEU A 128 5.86 21.41 -11.07
C LEU A 128 5.58 22.57 -12.03
N LYS A 129 4.46 22.55 -12.76
CA LYS A 129 4.04 23.65 -13.64
C LYS A 129 3.84 24.95 -12.85
N LYS A 130 3.09 24.88 -11.74
CA LYS A 130 2.86 26.02 -10.84
C LYS A 130 4.17 26.59 -10.27
N ALA A 131 5.14 25.73 -9.99
CA ALA A 131 6.46 26.14 -9.50
C ALA A 131 7.44 26.59 -10.60
N GLY A 132 7.05 26.62 -11.87
CA GLY A 132 7.93 26.94 -13.00
C GLY A 132 9.03 25.89 -13.24
N LYS A 133 8.83 24.66 -12.82
CA LYS A 133 9.81 23.54 -12.90
C LYS A 133 9.35 22.38 -13.77
N TRP A 134 8.25 22.55 -14.51
CA TRP A 134 7.72 21.53 -15.40
C TRP A 134 8.64 21.31 -16.61
N ASP A 135 9.09 20.08 -16.81
CA ASP A 135 10.06 19.68 -17.85
C ASP A 135 9.50 18.64 -18.83
N ASN A 136 8.18 18.46 -18.87
CA ASN A 136 7.46 17.48 -19.70
C ASN A 136 7.83 16.02 -19.39
N LYS A 137 8.28 15.71 -18.16
CA LYS A 137 8.59 14.35 -17.73
C LYS A 137 7.69 13.93 -16.58
N VAL A 138 7.52 12.60 -16.47
CA VAL A 138 6.84 12.00 -15.31
C VAL A 138 7.76 12.05 -14.11
N HIS A 139 7.24 12.61 -13.02
CA HIS A 139 7.90 12.63 -11.72
C HIS A 139 7.04 11.91 -10.68
N MET A 140 7.69 11.17 -9.79
CA MET A 140 7.03 10.58 -8.63
C MET A 140 6.79 11.67 -7.57
N CYS A 141 5.82 11.46 -6.69
CA CYS A 141 5.52 12.44 -5.62
C CYS A 141 6.74 12.80 -4.76
N LEU A 142 7.62 11.82 -4.50
CA LEU A 142 8.87 12.07 -3.77
C LEU A 142 9.83 12.98 -4.55
N ASP A 143 9.96 12.78 -5.87
CA ASP A 143 10.81 13.62 -6.71
C ASP A 143 10.30 15.07 -6.72
N VAL A 144 8.98 15.24 -6.84
CA VAL A 144 8.35 16.58 -6.78
C VAL A 144 8.60 17.25 -5.44
N GLN A 145 8.45 16.50 -4.33
CA GLN A 145 8.78 17.02 -3.00
C GLN A 145 10.22 17.53 -2.92
N GLN A 146 11.18 16.78 -3.43
CA GLN A 146 12.60 17.15 -3.45
C GLN A 146 12.86 18.36 -4.37
N LEU A 147 12.29 18.36 -5.57
CA LEU A 147 12.40 19.47 -6.52
C LEU A 147 11.84 20.78 -5.97
N LEU A 148 10.77 20.70 -5.17
CA LEU A 148 10.19 21.87 -4.48
C LEU A 148 10.92 22.23 -3.18
N GLY A 149 11.99 21.52 -2.81
CA GLY A 149 12.80 21.79 -1.63
C GLY A 149 12.10 21.49 -0.31
N LYS A 150 11.07 20.64 -0.32
CA LYS A 150 10.32 20.27 0.90
C LYS A 150 11.00 19.09 1.61
N ARG A 151 11.30 19.28 2.91
CA ARG A 151 12.02 18.27 3.72
C ARG A 151 11.14 17.13 4.20
N SER A 152 9.83 17.32 4.24
CA SER A 152 8.86 16.32 4.71
C SER A 152 7.63 16.28 3.81
N PRO A 153 6.90 15.14 3.77
CA PRO A 153 5.64 15.04 3.06
C PRO A 153 4.60 16.07 3.53
N SER A 154 4.53 16.36 4.83
CA SER A 154 3.62 17.37 5.37
C SER A 154 3.88 18.78 4.82
N GLY A 155 5.13 19.09 4.46
CA GLY A 155 5.48 20.36 3.82
C GLY A 155 4.89 20.54 2.42
N MET A 156 4.37 19.46 1.81
CA MET A 156 3.71 19.51 0.51
C MET A 156 2.21 19.85 0.59
N LEU A 157 1.58 19.69 1.76
CA LEU A 157 0.12 19.86 1.89
C LEU A 157 -0.34 21.26 1.49
N ALA A 158 0.39 22.31 1.87
CA ALA A 158 0.09 23.68 1.48
C ALA A 158 0.20 23.92 -0.05
N GLU A 159 1.10 23.20 -0.72
CA GLU A 159 1.21 23.24 -2.19
C GLU A 159 0.03 22.55 -2.85
N VAL A 160 -0.39 21.41 -2.28
CA VAL A 160 -1.55 20.64 -2.73
C VAL A 160 -2.84 21.43 -2.57
N ASP A 161 -3.03 22.16 -1.47
CA ASP A 161 -4.21 23.00 -1.21
C ASP A 161 -4.47 24.03 -2.31
N GLY A 162 -3.43 24.43 -3.03
CA GLY A 162 -3.53 25.35 -4.16
C GLY A 162 -3.89 24.70 -5.49
N LEU A 163 -4.12 23.38 -5.54
CA LEU A 163 -4.52 22.66 -6.75
C LEU A 163 -6.07 22.52 -6.83
N PRO A 164 -6.63 22.45 -8.05
CA PRO A 164 -8.04 22.16 -8.23
C PRO A 164 -8.38 20.75 -7.73
N GLU A 165 -9.59 20.57 -7.21
CA GLU A 165 -10.08 19.25 -6.81
C GLU A 165 -10.18 18.31 -8.01
N LYS A 166 -10.74 18.78 -9.13
CA LYS A 166 -10.92 17.99 -10.35
C LYS A 166 -10.57 18.81 -11.59
N LEU A 167 -10.07 18.12 -12.60
CA LEU A 167 -9.84 18.64 -13.95
C LEU A 167 -10.24 17.60 -14.99
N THR A 168 -10.72 18.07 -16.15
CA THR A 168 -10.83 17.21 -17.34
C THR A 168 -9.46 17.01 -17.97
N LEU A 169 -9.32 15.95 -18.80
CA LEU A 169 -8.10 15.73 -19.56
C LEU A 169 -7.80 16.90 -20.51
N GLN A 170 -8.84 17.52 -21.10
CA GLN A 170 -8.69 18.71 -21.94
C GLN A 170 -8.13 19.90 -21.14
N GLN A 171 -8.65 20.15 -19.94
CA GLN A 171 -8.14 21.21 -19.07
C GLN A 171 -6.68 20.96 -18.67
N LEU A 172 -6.36 19.69 -18.33
CA LEU A 172 -4.99 19.29 -17.99
C LEU A 172 -4.02 19.47 -19.17
N GLN A 173 -4.45 19.08 -20.38
CA GLN A 173 -3.67 19.25 -21.61
C GLN A 173 -3.29 20.72 -21.83
N VAL A 174 -4.28 21.61 -21.73
CA VAL A 174 -4.09 23.07 -21.91
C VAL A 174 -3.16 23.62 -20.82
N GLU A 175 -3.41 23.28 -19.57
CA GLU A 175 -2.62 23.75 -18.42
C GLU A 175 -1.15 23.35 -18.51
N LEU A 176 -0.87 22.12 -18.93
CA LEU A 176 0.49 21.60 -19.08
C LEU A 176 1.17 22.04 -20.39
N GLY A 177 0.41 22.51 -21.38
CA GLY A 177 0.93 23.01 -22.65
C GLY A 177 1.25 21.92 -23.67
N PHE A 178 0.52 20.81 -23.68
CA PHE A 178 0.64 19.77 -24.70
C PHE A 178 -0.14 20.16 -25.97
N GLU A 179 0.42 19.83 -27.14
CA GLU A 179 -0.22 20.11 -28.43
C GLU A 179 -1.46 19.27 -28.68
N SER A 180 -1.49 18.03 -28.14
CA SER A 180 -2.62 17.13 -28.27
C SER A 180 -2.85 16.27 -27.03
N LEU A 181 -4.11 15.79 -26.88
CA LEU A 181 -4.45 14.81 -25.85
C LEU A 181 -3.62 13.52 -26.00
N HIS A 182 -3.44 13.06 -27.25
CA HIS A 182 -2.66 11.86 -27.53
C HIS A 182 -1.21 11.99 -27.03
N GLU A 183 -0.55 13.10 -27.31
CA GLU A 183 0.81 13.38 -26.83
C GLU A 183 0.87 13.36 -25.29
N MET A 184 -0.07 14.04 -24.63
CA MET A 184 -0.15 14.06 -23.17
C MET A 184 -0.35 12.65 -22.59
N LEU A 185 -1.27 11.87 -23.13
CA LEU A 185 -1.52 10.51 -22.66
C LEU A 185 -0.27 9.65 -22.81
N GLN A 186 0.42 9.72 -23.93
CA GLN A 186 1.65 8.96 -24.15
C GLN A 186 2.80 9.40 -23.24
N LYS A 187 3.00 10.68 -23.05
CA LYS A 187 4.10 11.20 -22.22
C LYS A 187 3.85 11.08 -20.71
N LEU A 188 2.63 11.35 -20.26
CA LEU A 188 2.32 11.46 -18.83
C LEU A 188 1.78 10.15 -18.26
N PHE A 189 1.03 9.38 -19.05
CA PHE A 189 0.28 8.21 -18.56
C PHE A 189 0.74 6.87 -19.15
N SER A 190 1.80 6.82 -19.93
CA SER A 190 2.36 5.54 -20.37
C SER A 190 2.93 4.75 -19.20
N THR A 191 2.76 3.43 -19.23
CA THR A 191 3.41 2.48 -18.34
C THR A 191 4.84 2.17 -18.80
N GLN A 192 5.65 1.58 -17.92
CA GLN A 192 6.99 1.09 -18.31
C GLN A 192 6.94 -0.01 -19.38
N SER A 193 5.83 -0.75 -19.46
CA SER A 193 5.57 -1.77 -20.49
C SER A 193 5.00 -1.20 -21.80
N GLY A 194 4.85 0.12 -21.91
CA GLY A 194 4.36 0.79 -23.12
C GLY A 194 2.84 0.94 -23.23
N GLY A 195 2.07 0.40 -22.27
CA GLY A 195 0.62 0.62 -22.20
C GLY A 195 0.26 2.02 -21.69
N VAL A 196 -0.96 2.49 -21.94
CA VAL A 196 -1.48 3.75 -21.41
C VAL A 196 -2.32 3.46 -20.17
N LEU A 197 -2.06 4.19 -19.06
CA LEU A 197 -2.76 3.98 -17.79
C LEU A 197 -4.26 4.27 -17.88
N ILE A 198 -4.67 5.16 -18.77
CA ILE A 198 -6.06 5.51 -19.05
C ILE A 198 -6.34 5.20 -20.52
N GLU A 199 -6.79 3.99 -20.79
CA GLU A 199 -7.20 3.59 -22.14
C GLU A 199 -8.57 4.18 -22.48
N ASN A 200 -8.76 4.57 -23.75
CA ASN A 200 -10.02 5.10 -24.29
C ASN A 200 -10.57 6.33 -23.53
N ALA A 201 -9.69 7.12 -22.92
CA ALA A 201 -10.09 8.31 -22.19
C ALA A 201 -10.54 9.42 -23.16
N ALA A 202 -11.75 9.93 -22.94
CA ALA A 202 -12.27 11.10 -23.68
C ALA A 202 -11.71 12.40 -23.07
N GLU A 203 -11.69 13.50 -23.84
CA GLU A 203 -11.31 14.83 -23.38
C GLU A 203 -12.08 15.28 -22.12
N SER A 204 -13.34 14.87 -22.03
CA SER A 204 -14.24 15.14 -20.89
C SER A 204 -13.97 14.27 -19.66
N THR A 205 -13.11 13.25 -19.74
CA THR A 205 -12.77 12.40 -18.59
C THR A 205 -12.20 13.25 -17.47
N GLN A 206 -12.80 13.14 -16.29
CA GLN A 206 -12.38 13.88 -15.10
C GLN A 206 -11.34 13.08 -14.30
N LEU A 207 -10.30 13.78 -13.86
CA LEU A 207 -9.31 13.31 -12.89
C LEU A 207 -9.51 14.08 -11.58
N THR A 208 -9.47 13.36 -10.48
CA THR A 208 -9.43 13.95 -9.14
C THR A 208 -7.95 14.19 -8.76
N ILE A 209 -7.61 15.41 -8.39
CA ILE A 209 -6.21 15.83 -8.24
C ILE A 209 -5.86 16.12 -6.77
N ASN A 210 -6.56 17.08 -6.16
CA ASN A 210 -6.21 17.58 -4.83
C ASN A 210 -6.26 16.47 -3.78
N SER A 211 -7.43 15.82 -3.62
CA SER A 211 -7.61 14.74 -2.63
C SER A 211 -6.60 13.61 -2.82
N ARG A 212 -6.25 13.23 -4.06
CA ARG A 212 -5.26 12.16 -4.33
C ARG A 212 -3.88 12.52 -3.80
N LEU A 213 -3.39 13.72 -4.13
CA LEU A 213 -2.09 14.17 -3.62
C LEU A 213 -2.11 14.46 -2.11
N ARG A 214 -3.23 14.96 -1.59
CA ARG A 214 -3.42 15.09 -0.14
C ARG A 214 -3.26 13.75 0.55
N HIS A 215 -3.92 12.71 0.04
CA HIS A 215 -3.72 11.34 0.55
C HIS A 215 -2.26 10.93 0.52
N VAL A 216 -1.59 11.00 -0.64
CA VAL A 216 -0.21 10.52 -0.80
C VAL A 216 0.75 11.20 0.17
N TYR A 217 0.69 12.53 0.29
CA TYR A 217 1.60 13.25 1.18
C TYR A 217 1.21 13.13 2.66
N SER A 218 -0.07 13.08 3.00
CA SER A 218 -0.50 12.83 4.39
C SER A 218 -0.19 11.40 4.83
N GLU A 219 -0.32 10.40 3.92
CA GLU A 219 0.05 9.02 4.21
C GLU A 219 1.56 8.85 4.39
N GLY A 220 2.36 9.50 3.53
CA GLY A 220 3.81 9.55 3.72
C GLY A 220 4.22 10.17 5.06
N PHE A 221 3.51 11.21 5.50
CA PHE A 221 3.73 11.81 6.82
C PHE A 221 3.28 10.87 7.96
N ARG A 222 2.12 10.22 7.84
CA ARG A 222 1.65 9.22 8.82
C ARG A 222 2.65 8.08 8.98
N ALA A 223 3.19 7.57 7.87
CA ALA A 223 4.21 6.52 7.91
C ALA A 223 5.50 6.97 8.65
N GLN A 224 5.97 8.20 8.39
CA GLN A 224 7.11 8.77 9.12
C GLN A 224 6.82 8.96 10.62
N MET A 225 5.60 9.39 10.96
CA MET A 225 5.20 9.55 12.36
C MET A 225 5.06 8.20 13.07
N PHE A 226 4.53 7.18 12.39
CA PHE A 226 4.45 5.82 12.91
C PHE A 226 5.84 5.26 13.21
N GLU A 227 6.79 5.40 12.29
CA GLU A 227 8.19 5.05 12.50
C GLU A 227 8.78 5.75 13.71
N ARG A 228 8.61 7.08 13.78
CA ARG A 228 9.16 7.89 14.88
C ARG A 228 8.60 7.50 16.23
N VAL A 229 7.30 7.29 16.33
CA VAL A 229 6.64 6.88 17.58
C VAL A 229 7.19 5.54 18.07
N LEU A 230 7.39 4.57 17.18
CA LEU A 230 7.97 3.29 17.55
C LEU A 230 9.45 3.38 17.94
N GLN A 231 10.22 4.29 17.34
CA GLN A 231 11.64 4.47 17.67
C GLN A 231 11.88 5.17 19.00
N THR A 232 10.93 6.00 19.46
CA THR A 232 11.10 6.84 20.66
C THR A 232 10.51 6.23 21.93
N GLN A 233 9.89 5.05 21.86
CA GLN A 233 9.30 4.38 23.03
C GLN A 233 10.36 4.08 24.10
N SER A 234 10.12 4.49 25.34
CA SER A 234 11.03 4.32 26.48
C SER A 234 10.88 2.99 27.20
N GLY A 235 9.76 2.31 27.01
CA GLY A 235 9.43 1.03 27.61
C GLY A 235 8.73 1.11 28.97
N ASP A 236 8.46 2.31 29.52
CA ASP A 236 7.57 2.45 30.65
C ASP A 236 6.08 2.39 30.22
N GLU A 237 5.19 2.16 31.17
CA GLU A 237 3.77 1.93 30.90
C GLU A 237 3.05 3.19 30.37
N GLU A 238 3.40 4.37 30.87
CA GLU A 238 2.78 5.63 30.43
C GLU A 238 3.17 5.93 28.98
N ASP A 239 4.43 5.79 28.64
CA ASP A 239 4.94 5.96 27.28
C ASP A 239 4.37 4.89 26.33
N ARG A 240 4.23 3.64 26.80
CA ARG A 240 3.58 2.58 26.04
C ARG A 240 2.12 2.94 25.68
N LEU A 241 1.35 3.45 26.63
CA LEU A 241 -0.04 3.86 26.40
C LEU A 241 -0.12 5.05 25.43
N ALA A 242 0.77 6.04 25.58
CA ALA A 242 0.88 7.17 24.65
C ALA A 242 1.24 6.71 23.23
N THR A 243 2.19 5.78 23.12
CA THR A 243 2.59 5.14 21.85
C THR A 243 1.40 4.43 21.18
N LEU A 244 0.64 3.61 21.92
CA LEU A 244 -0.53 2.90 21.39
C LEU A 244 -1.63 3.87 20.95
N SER A 245 -1.90 4.92 21.72
CA SER A 245 -2.88 5.95 21.35
C SER A 245 -2.48 6.66 20.04
N LYS A 246 -1.19 6.94 19.86
CA LYS A 246 -0.72 7.56 18.61
C LYS A 246 -0.76 6.61 17.40
N ILE A 247 -0.46 5.34 17.60
CA ILE A 247 -0.63 4.29 16.58
C ILE A 247 -2.10 4.19 16.18
N GLU A 248 -3.01 4.20 17.15
CA GLU A 248 -4.46 4.18 16.91
C GLU A 248 -4.90 5.34 16.01
N GLU A 249 -4.54 6.56 16.37
CA GLU A 249 -4.82 7.76 15.58
C GLU A 249 -4.29 7.60 14.14
N LEU A 250 -3.00 7.30 13.98
CA LEU A 250 -2.35 7.21 12.67
C LEU A 250 -2.97 6.14 11.76
N MET A 251 -3.30 4.96 12.29
CA MET A 251 -3.90 3.88 11.50
C MET A 251 -5.36 4.17 11.14
N ASN A 252 -6.15 4.72 12.05
CA ASN A 252 -7.53 5.09 11.78
C ASN A 252 -7.63 6.23 10.77
N ASP A 253 -6.77 7.25 10.88
CA ASP A 253 -6.68 8.34 9.93
C ASP A 253 -6.23 7.86 8.54
N SER A 254 -5.32 6.88 8.50
CA SER A 254 -4.91 6.23 7.27
C SER A 254 -6.08 5.54 6.57
N HIS A 255 -6.91 4.79 7.30
CA HIS A 255 -8.09 4.16 6.72
C HIS A 255 -9.08 5.20 6.18
N THR A 256 -9.34 6.25 6.94
CA THR A 256 -10.21 7.35 6.54
C THR A 256 -9.72 8.03 5.26
N SER A 257 -8.43 8.32 5.18
CA SER A 257 -7.83 8.92 3.99
C SER A 257 -7.83 7.98 2.78
N CYS A 258 -7.62 6.67 2.98
CA CYS A 258 -7.79 5.67 1.93
C CYS A 258 -9.22 5.63 1.38
N ASP A 259 -10.23 5.79 2.24
CA ASP A 259 -11.64 5.77 1.86
C ASP A 259 -12.08 7.07 1.18
N ILE A 260 -11.79 8.21 1.79
CA ILE A 260 -12.33 9.52 1.37
C ILE A 260 -11.42 10.20 0.34
N ASP A 261 -10.12 10.31 0.63
CA ASP A 261 -9.20 11.09 -0.21
C ASP A 261 -8.71 10.29 -1.42
N TYR A 262 -8.35 9.02 -1.21
CA TYR A 262 -7.83 8.16 -2.28
C TYR A 262 -8.91 7.32 -2.96
N GLU A 263 -10.06 7.14 -2.29
CA GLU A 263 -11.20 6.34 -2.75
C GLU A 263 -10.79 4.91 -3.15
N CYS A 264 -9.87 4.30 -2.39
CA CYS A 264 -9.45 2.92 -2.61
C CYS A 264 -10.07 1.93 -1.63
N SER A 265 -11.01 2.36 -0.78
CA SER A 265 -11.82 1.46 0.04
C SER A 265 -13.08 1.00 -0.70
N CYS A 266 -13.90 0.24 -0.02
CA CYS A 266 -15.24 -0.14 -0.46
C CYS A 266 -16.14 -0.38 0.75
N LYS A 267 -17.45 -0.47 0.50
CA LYS A 267 -18.45 -0.67 1.56
C LYS A 267 -18.11 -1.86 2.47
N GLU A 268 -17.72 -2.98 1.88
CA GLU A 268 -17.43 -4.22 2.59
C GLU A 268 -16.16 -4.10 3.47
N LEU A 269 -15.13 -3.38 2.99
CA LEU A 269 -13.95 -3.06 3.80
C LEU A 269 -14.28 -2.13 4.95
N ASN A 270 -15.07 -1.09 4.71
CA ASN A 270 -15.48 -0.16 5.76
C ASN A 270 -16.36 -0.86 6.82
N GLU A 271 -17.25 -1.77 6.40
CA GLU A 271 -18.07 -2.57 7.30
C GLU A 271 -17.22 -3.47 8.21
N VAL A 272 -16.27 -4.22 7.64
CA VAL A 272 -15.45 -5.14 8.44
C VAL A 272 -14.49 -4.41 9.35
N VAL A 273 -13.92 -3.27 8.94
CA VAL A 273 -13.09 -2.41 9.80
C VAL A 273 -13.90 -1.87 10.97
N ALA A 274 -15.11 -1.38 10.71
CA ALA A 274 -16.01 -0.90 11.77
C ALA A 274 -16.41 -2.02 12.74
N GLU A 275 -16.68 -3.22 12.24
CA GLU A 275 -17.03 -4.37 13.08
C GLU A 275 -15.83 -4.84 13.92
N ALA A 276 -14.63 -4.89 13.34
CA ALA A 276 -13.42 -5.25 14.08
C ALA A 276 -13.17 -4.29 15.26
N LYS A 277 -13.38 -2.99 15.07
CA LYS A 277 -13.27 -2.00 16.16
C LYS A 277 -14.31 -2.23 17.25
N LYS A 278 -15.57 -2.57 16.92
CA LYS A 278 -16.62 -2.93 17.91
C LYS A 278 -16.25 -4.22 18.66
N CYS A 279 -15.51 -5.13 18.04
CA CYS A 279 -15.10 -6.39 18.64
C CYS A 279 -13.91 -6.27 19.59
N GLY A 280 -13.19 -5.13 19.59
CA GLY A 280 -12.06 -4.87 20.49
C GLY A 280 -10.72 -4.63 19.79
N CYS A 281 -10.73 -4.46 18.46
CA CYS A 281 -9.56 -3.96 17.74
C CYS A 281 -9.44 -2.45 17.99
N PHE A 282 -8.32 -1.97 18.55
CA PHE A 282 -8.20 -0.55 18.90
C PHE A 282 -7.90 0.32 17.66
N CYS A 283 -7.28 -0.23 16.64
CA CYS A 283 -7.13 0.43 15.33
C CYS A 283 -7.21 -0.58 14.19
N ALA A 284 -7.72 -0.14 13.04
CA ALA A 284 -7.80 -0.99 11.87
C ALA A 284 -7.82 -0.17 10.57
N ARG A 285 -7.27 -0.75 9.49
CA ARG A 285 -7.28 -0.17 8.15
C ARG A 285 -7.30 -1.26 7.08
N LEU A 286 -7.75 -0.88 5.88
CA LEU A 286 -7.54 -1.72 4.71
C LEU A 286 -6.04 -1.97 4.46
N THR A 287 -5.70 -3.10 3.84
CA THR A 287 -4.33 -3.43 3.42
C THR A 287 -4.27 -3.78 1.93
N GLY A 288 -3.10 -3.61 1.32
CA GLY A 288 -2.91 -3.80 -0.11
C GLY A 288 -3.57 -2.69 -0.94
N ALA A 289 -4.02 -3.01 -2.15
CA ALA A 289 -4.60 -2.04 -3.08
C ALA A 289 -6.00 -1.56 -2.69
N GLY A 290 -6.66 -2.21 -1.73
CA GLY A 290 -8.04 -1.94 -1.40
C GLY A 290 -9.05 -2.53 -2.38
N MET A 291 -10.22 -1.91 -2.52
CA MET A 291 -11.36 -2.31 -3.37
C MET A 291 -11.99 -3.66 -2.99
N GLY A 292 -11.57 -4.24 -1.91
CA GLY A 292 -11.90 -5.56 -1.38
C GLY A 292 -10.67 -6.18 -0.71
N GLY A 293 -10.67 -7.49 -0.54
CA GLY A 293 -9.60 -8.23 0.11
C GLY A 293 -9.67 -8.13 1.63
N PHE A 294 -8.52 -7.96 2.25
CA PHE A 294 -8.37 -8.00 3.70
C PHE A 294 -8.12 -6.59 4.28
N ALA A 295 -8.38 -6.48 5.56
CA ALA A 295 -7.96 -5.39 6.41
C ALA A 295 -7.06 -5.92 7.52
N VAL A 296 -6.26 -5.04 8.11
CA VAL A 296 -5.39 -5.34 9.26
C VAL A 296 -5.75 -4.42 10.41
N GLY A 297 -5.58 -4.94 11.61
CA GLY A 297 -5.77 -4.15 12.82
C GLY A 297 -4.91 -4.64 13.97
N LEU A 298 -4.89 -3.89 15.05
CA LEU A 298 -4.13 -4.22 16.24
C LEU A 298 -5.07 -4.46 17.42
N VAL A 299 -4.77 -5.50 18.19
CA VAL A 299 -5.55 -5.94 19.35
C VAL A 299 -4.60 -6.09 20.53
N HIS A 300 -5.04 -5.73 21.73
CA HIS A 300 -4.28 -6.05 22.93
C HIS A 300 -4.20 -7.57 23.12
N ALA A 301 -3.02 -8.10 23.39
CA ALA A 301 -2.79 -9.55 23.48
C ALA A 301 -3.71 -10.23 24.51
N GLN A 302 -4.00 -9.56 25.62
CA GLN A 302 -4.93 -10.05 26.64
C GLN A 302 -6.38 -10.13 26.16
N GLU A 303 -6.76 -9.38 25.12
CA GLU A 303 -8.11 -9.34 24.53
C GLU A 303 -8.21 -10.13 23.23
N ALA A 304 -7.09 -10.65 22.72
CA ALA A 304 -6.98 -11.28 21.42
C ALA A 304 -7.97 -12.45 21.24
N HIS A 305 -8.13 -13.32 22.26
CA HIS A 305 -9.09 -14.40 22.22
C HIS A 305 -10.54 -13.92 22.18
N THR A 306 -10.88 -12.93 23.01
CA THR A 306 -12.23 -12.34 23.06
C THR A 306 -12.57 -11.65 21.72
N PHE A 307 -11.62 -10.90 21.15
CA PHE A 307 -11.73 -10.31 19.82
C PHE A 307 -12.02 -11.38 18.76
N PHE A 308 -11.18 -12.44 18.74
CA PHE A 308 -11.31 -13.52 17.76
C PHE A 308 -12.69 -14.17 17.80
N GLU A 309 -13.19 -14.53 18.99
CA GLU A 309 -14.51 -15.17 19.12
C GLU A 309 -15.68 -14.23 18.71
N LYS A 310 -15.60 -12.94 19.01
CA LYS A 310 -16.59 -11.96 18.54
C LYS A 310 -16.58 -11.83 17.02
N MET A 311 -15.40 -11.69 16.39
CA MET A 311 -15.25 -11.62 14.94
C MET A 311 -15.66 -12.93 14.26
N LYS A 312 -15.35 -14.08 14.84
CA LYS A 312 -15.85 -15.38 14.38
C LYS A 312 -17.37 -15.40 14.33
N GLY A 313 -18.03 -14.90 15.39
CA GLY A 313 -19.49 -14.75 15.42
C GLY A 313 -20.02 -13.86 14.29
N TYR A 314 -19.32 -12.78 13.95
CA TYR A 314 -19.66 -11.94 12.80
C TYR A 314 -19.59 -12.72 11.48
N TYR A 315 -18.52 -13.45 11.23
CA TYR A 315 -18.36 -14.23 9.99
C TYR A 315 -19.37 -15.39 9.89
N VAL A 316 -19.66 -16.06 11.00
CA VAL A 316 -20.70 -17.10 11.03
C VAL A 316 -22.07 -16.51 10.64
N ARG A 317 -22.43 -15.33 11.15
CA ARG A 317 -23.67 -14.62 10.75
C ARG A 317 -23.68 -14.23 9.26
N LYS A 318 -22.52 -14.00 8.66
CA LYS A 318 -22.35 -13.76 7.21
C LYS A 318 -22.37 -15.04 6.37
N GLY A 319 -22.48 -16.22 6.99
CA GLY A 319 -22.56 -17.52 6.31
C GLY A 319 -21.21 -18.15 5.98
N VAL A 320 -20.11 -17.65 6.54
CA VAL A 320 -18.77 -18.20 6.34
C VAL A 320 -18.65 -19.53 7.09
N LYS A 321 -18.28 -20.61 6.37
CA LYS A 321 -18.12 -21.95 6.93
C LYS A 321 -16.75 -22.17 7.54
N ASN A 322 -15.69 -21.71 6.87
CA ASN A 322 -14.31 -21.83 7.31
C ASN A 322 -13.77 -20.45 7.70
N VAL A 323 -13.90 -20.11 8.98
CA VAL A 323 -13.55 -18.77 9.48
C VAL A 323 -12.04 -18.57 9.46
N GLU A 324 -11.23 -19.61 9.57
CA GLU A 324 -9.77 -19.54 9.58
C GLU A 324 -9.17 -19.05 8.23
N GLU A 325 -9.93 -19.16 7.15
CA GLU A 325 -9.54 -18.61 5.85
C GLU A 325 -9.74 -17.09 5.74
N VAL A 326 -10.58 -16.50 6.61
CA VAL A 326 -11.00 -15.11 6.53
C VAL A 326 -10.65 -14.29 7.76
N LEU A 327 -10.23 -14.92 8.85
CA LEU A 327 -9.86 -14.29 10.12
C LEU A 327 -8.71 -15.06 10.77
N PHE A 328 -7.61 -14.38 11.03
CA PHE A 328 -6.50 -14.95 11.80
C PHE A 328 -5.75 -13.87 12.57
N LEU A 329 -5.14 -14.30 13.66
CA LEU A 329 -4.21 -13.51 14.45
C LEU A 329 -2.78 -13.91 14.09
N THR A 330 -1.89 -12.96 13.99
CA THR A 330 -0.50 -13.21 13.61
C THR A 330 0.46 -12.26 14.31
N GLU A 331 1.71 -12.63 14.27
CA GLU A 331 2.83 -11.78 14.67
C GLU A 331 3.70 -11.48 13.43
N ALA A 332 4.61 -10.54 13.56
CA ALA A 332 5.54 -10.23 12.49
C ALA A 332 6.44 -11.46 12.20
N GLY A 333 6.28 -12.02 11.00
CA GLY A 333 7.02 -13.19 10.55
C GLY A 333 8.40 -12.85 10.02
N GLU A 334 9.17 -13.89 9.72
CA GLU A 334 10.48 -13.78 9.06
C GLU A 334 10.33 -13.83 7.55
N GLY A 335 11.18 -13.11 6.83
CA GLY A 335 11.27 -13.17 5.37
C GLY A 335 11.75 -14.53 4.87
N ALA A 336 11.64 -14.75 3.56
CA ALA A 336 11.99 -16.01 2.91
C ALA A 336 13.39 -16.48 3.29
N SER A 337 13.52 -17.76 3.64
CA SER A 337 14.80 -18.39 4.02
C SER A 337 14.92 -19.78 3.39
N GLU A 338 16.14 -20.27 3.30
CA GLU A 338 16.45 -21.64 2.92
C GLU A 338 16.42 -22.54 4.16
N ILE A 339 15.76 -23.67 4.04
CA ILE A 339 15.79 -24.74 5.05
C ILE A 339 16.39 -25.96 4.36
N VAL A 340 17.57 -26.39 4.83
CA VAL A 340 18.18 -27.65 4.42
C VAL A 340 17.65 -28.74 5.33
N LEU A 341 16.99 -29.75 4.75
CA LEU A 341 16.42 -30.91 5.45
C LEU A 341 17.48 -32.00 5.62
#